data_705b709d56dbe78e473f9facf7426125
#
_entry.id   705b709d56dbe78e473f9facf7426125
#
_cell.length_a   1.000
_cell.length_b   1.000
_cell.length_c   1.000
_cell.angle_alpha   90.00
_cell.angle_beta   90.00
_cell.angle_gamma   90.00
#
_symmetry.space_group_name_H-M   'P 1'
#
loop_
_entity.id
_entity.type
_entity.pdbx_description
1 polymer ?
#
loop_
_entity_poly.entity_id
_entity_poly.type
_entity_poly.pdbx_seq_one_letter_code
_entity_poly.pdbx_strand_id
1 'polypeptide(L)'
;MRGEADGGTMEIAMAKKWYVVHTYSGFENKVKKSLEERVKQEALQDSFGEVLIPMEVVQEMVKGEKKTSKRKFFPGYILVNMEMNDSTWHLVKGTAKVTGFVGSAKNPKDVPSITDAEVSRLTAQISEGSLKPKPKVQFEEGDQVRVIDGPFSNFNGSVEEVKPEKGKVRVLVSIFGRATPVELDFMQVEKT
;
A
#
# COMPACT_ATOMS: atom_id res chain seq x y z
N MET A 1 13.80 -31.84 52.95
CA MET A 1 12.44 -31.30 53.03
C MET A 1 12.49 -29.80 53.01
N ARG A 2 12.30 -29.18 51.91
CA ARG A 2 11.74 -27.84 51.68
C ARG A 2 12.06 -27.45 50.30
N GLY A 3 11.00 -27.37 49.53
CA GLY A 3 11.05 -26.93 48.17
C GLY A 3 11.55 -25.53 48.03
N GLU A 4 12.52 -25.34 47.25
CA GLU A 4 12.99 -24.10 46.73
C GLU A 4 11.96 -23.65 45.69
N ALA A 5 11.32 -22.54 46.02
CA ALA A 5 10.56 -21.78 45.07
C ALA A 5 11.57 -21.16 44.10
N ASP A 6 11.70 -21.76 42.94
CA ASP A 6 12.39 -21.19 41.81
C ASP A 6 11.60 -19.96 41.37
N GLY A 7 12.09 -18.82 41.83
CA GLY A 7 11.63 -17.51 41.41
C GLY A 7 12.11 -17.26 39.99
N GLY A 8 11.56 -18.00 39.04
CA GLY A 8 11.71 -17.66 37.63
C GLY A 8 11.17 -16.28 37.39
N THR A 9 12.07 -15.31 37.33
CA THR A 9 11.78 -14.00 36.79
C THR A 9 11.31 -14.23 35.35
N MET A 10 10.01 -14.28 35.14
CA MET A 10 9.44 -14.14 33.83
C MET A 10 9.87 -12.77 33.33
N GLU A 11 10.98 -12.73 32.64
CA GLU A 11 11.24 -11.67 31.68
C GLU A 11 10.05 -11.68 30.72
N ILE A 12 9.12 -10.77 31.00
CA ILE A 12 8.07 -10.47 30.07
C ILE A 12 8.81 -9.87 28.88
N ALA A 13 9.20 -10.73 27.94
CA ALA A 13 9.67 -10.28 26.64
C ALA A 13 8.58 -9.38 26.09
N MET A 14 8.83 -8.09 26.11
CA MET A 14 7.88 -7.11 25.60
C MET A 14 7.66 -7.46 24.15
N ALA A 15 6.44 -7.89 23.80
CA ALA A 15 6.12 -8.34 22.48
C ALA A 15 6.41 -7.24 21.47
N LYS A 16 7.15 -7.57 20.42
CA LYS A 16 7.41 -6.65 19.31
C LYS A 16 6.08 -6.29 18.65
N LYS A 17 5.90 -5.02 18.40
CA LYS A 17 4.71 -4.47 17.76
C LYS A 17 5.11 -3.67 16.53
N TRP A 18 4.17 -3.46 15.65
CA TRP A 18 4.38 -2.66 14.46
C TRP A 18 4.10 -1.18 14.74
N TYR A 19 5.01 -0.35 14.27
CA TYR A 19 4.92 1.10 14.36
C TYR A 19 5.10 1.72 12.99
N VAL A 20 4.37 2.80 12.75
CA VAL A 20 4.49 3.56 11.50
C VAL A 20 5.47 4.70 11.71
N VAL A 21 6.48 4.76 10.86
CA VAL A 21 7.52 5.79 10.89
C VAL A 21 7.41 6.66 9.65
N HIS A 22 7.38 7.96 9.85
CA HIS A 22 7.39 8.93 8.76
C HIS A 22 8.82 9.29 8.38
N THR A 23 9.09 9.24 7.08
CA THR A 23 10.39 9.58 6.48
C THR A 23 10.20 10.61 5.38
N TYR A 24 11.30 11.17 4.89
CA TYR A 24 11.22 11.96 3.66
C TYR A 24 10.87 11.06 2.48
N SER A 25 9.91 11.51 1.67
CA SER A 25 9.48 10.81 0.47
C SER A 25 10.66 10.58 -0.49
N GLY A 26 10.81 9.35 -0.97
CA GLY A 26 11.93 8.94 -1.82
C GLY A 26 13.11 8.33 -1.06
N PHE A 27 13.19 8.49 0.24
CA PHE A 27 14.31 7.99 1.06
C PHE A 27 14.00 6.74 1.86
N GLU A 28 12.85 6.11 1.68
CA GLU A 28 12.38 4.98 2.48
C GLU A 28 13.35 3.80 2.46
N ASN A 29 13.86 3.43 1.28
CA ASN A 29 14.88 2.35 1.15
C ASN A 29 16.19 2.71 1.86
N LYS A 30 16.60 3.97 1.76
CA LYS A 30 17.82 4.45 2.41
C LYS A 30 17.65 4.46 3.93
N VAL A 31 16.49 4.87 4.41
CA VAL A 31 16.15 4.84 5.84
C VAL A 31 16.11 3.41 6.36
N LYS A 32 15.46 2.48 5.64
CA LYS A 32 15.45 1.06 6.01
C LYS A 32 16.86 0.53 6.20
N LYS A 33 17.73 0.73 5.21
CA LYS A 33 19.12 0.28 5.26
C LYS A 33 19.90 0.91 6.41
N SER A 34 19.80 2.23 6.58
CA SER A 34 20.46 2.94 7.67
C SER A 34 19.97 2.51 9.05
N LEU A 35 18.68 2.21 9.17
CA LEU A 35 18.09 1.71 10.41
C LEU A 35 18.62 0.30 10.73
N GLU A 36 18.64 -0.59 9.76
CA GLU A 36 19.18 -1.95 9.93
C GLU A 36 20.67 -1.95 10.30
N GLU A 37 21.46 -1.05 9.72
CA GLU A 37 22.87 -0.87 10.04
C GLU A 37 23.06 -0.36 11.47
N ARG A 38 22.29 0.63 11.89
CA ARG A 38 22.34 1.17 13.26
C ARG A 38 21.89 0.17 14.31
N VAL A 39 20.85 -0.59 14.04
CA VAL A 39 20.39 -1.69 14.91
C VAL A 39 21.51 -2.69 15.16
N LYS A 40 22.30 -3.01 14.13
CA LYS A 40 23.48 -3.89 14.26
C LYS A 40 24.61 -3.23 15.06
N GLN A 41 24.88 -1.96 14.81
CA GLN A 41 25.95 -1.22 15.49
C GLN A 41 25.69 -1.05 16.99
N GLU A 42 24.43 -0.84 17.36
CA GLU A 42 24.03 -0.67 18.78
C GLU A 42 23.63 -1.99 19.45
N ALA A 43 23.80 -3.14 18.77
CA ALA A 43 23.46 -4.47 19.25
C ALA A 43 22.02 -4.63 19.75
N LEU A 44 21.08 -3.96 19.08
CA LEU A 44 19.65 -3.97 19.40
C LEU A 44 18.83 -4.91 18.48
N GLN A 45 19.47 -5.89 17.85
CA GLN A 45 18.80 -6.82 16.91
C GLN A 45 17.65 -7.59 17.59
N ASP A 46 17.80 -7.90 18.87
CA ASP A 46 16.77 -8.62 19.62
C ASP A 46 15.51 -7.78 19.86
N SER A 47 15.66 -6.46 19.92
CA SER A 47 14.54 -5.53 20.09
C SER A 47 13.89 -5.10 18.76
N PHE A 48 14.52 -5.36 17.64
CA PHE A 48 13.97 -5.09 16.30
C PHE A 48 13.62 -6.38 15.57
N GLY A 49 12.51 -6.31 14.85
CA GLY A 49 12.10 -7.35 13.91
C GLY A 49 12.29 -6.88 12.48
N GLU A 50 11.25 -7.01 11.68
CA GLU A 50 11.27 -6.69 10.26
C GLU A 50 10.95 -5.20 10.02
N VAL A 51 11.57 -4.64 8.98
CA VAL A 51 11.25 -3.31 8.46
C VAL A 51 10.63 -3.46 7.09
N LEU A 52 9.36 -3.05 6.95
CA LEU A 52 8.60 -3.13 5.71
C LEU A 52 8.40 -1.74 5.09
N ILE A 53 8.55 -1.67 3.79
CA ILE A 53 8.19 -0.49 3.01
C ILE A 53 6.92 -0.85 2.23
N PRO A 54 5.80 -0.16 2.46
CA PRO A 54 4.56 -0.46 1.74
C PRO A 54 4.70 -0.05 0.27
N MET A 55 4.97 -1.03 -0.59
CA MET A 55 5.12 -0.85 -2.04
C MET A 55 4.05 -1.67 -2.76
N GLU A 56 3.42 -1.04 -3.72
CA GLU A 56 2.51 -1.69 -4.66
C GLU A 56 3.29 -2.05 -5.93
N VAL A 57 3.12 -3.26 -6.41
CA VAL A 57 3.62 -3.68 -7.71
C VAL A 57 2.53 -3.42 -8.73
N VAL A 58 2.73 -2.41 -9.56
CA VAL A 58 1.78 -2.07 -10.63
C VAL A 58 2.32 -2.63 -11.95
N GLN A 59 1.49 -3.38 -12.64
CA GLN A 59 1.77 -3.78 -14.01
C GLN A 59 1.17 -2.74 -14.97
N GLU A 60 2.01 -2.03 -15.66
CA GLU A 60 1.61 -1.07 -16.68
C GLU A 60 1.93 -1.61 -18.06
N MET A 61 1.00 -1.43 -18.98
CA MET A 61 1.25 -1.68 -20.41
C MET A 61 1.89 -0.44 -21.01
N VAL A 62 3.18 -0.49 -21.27
CA VAL A 62 3.91 0.57 -21.96
C VAL A 62 4.33 0.07 -23.32
N LYS A 63 3.83 0.70 -24.36
CA LYS A 63 4.14 0.36 -25.77
C LYS A 63 3.88 -1.12 -26.15
N GLY A 64 2.81 -1.72 -25.59
CA GLY A 64 2.46 -3.12 -25.86
C GLY A 64 3.23 -4.16 -25.04
N GLU A 65 4.18 -3.75 -24.22
CA GLU A 65 4.91 -4.62 -23.30
C GLU A 65 4.42 -4.46 -21.86
N LYS A 66 4.30 -5.57 -21.15
CA LYS A 66 3.98 -5.55 -19.71
C LYS A 66 5.22 -5.11 -18.93
N LYS A 67 5.22 -3.86 -18.47
CA LYS A 67 6.22 -3.39 -17.53
C LYS A 67 5.69 -3.48 -16.11
N THR A 68 6.45 -4.17 -15.26
CA THR A 68 6.18 -4.21 -13.83
C THR A 68 6.94 -3.07 -13.17
N SER A 69 6.20 -2.10 -12.62
CA SER A 69 6.77 -1.00 -11.83
C SER A 69 6.37 -1.13 -10.38
N LYS A 70 7.29 -0.83 -9.48
CA LYS A 70 7.01 -0.77 -8.04
C LYS A 70 6.60 0.66 -7.70
N ARG A 71 5.36 0.83 -7.30
CA ARG A 71 4.84 2.10 -6.83
C ARG A 71 4.73 2.08 -5.31
N LYS A 72 5.10 3.16 -4.65
CA LYS A 72 4.93 3.26 -3.20
C LYS A 72 3.47 3.53 -2.89
N PHE A 73 2.88 2.67 -2.09
CA PHE A 73 1.47 2.81 -1.68
C PHE A 73 1.30 4.03 -0.77
N PHE A 74 2.22 4.19 0.18
CA PHE A 74 2.32 5.38 1.04
C PHE A 74 3.75 5.93 0.97
N PRO A 75 4.02 6.89 0.07
CA PRO A 75 5.35 7.50 0.00
C PRO A 75 5.66 8.25 1.30
N GLY A 76 6.87 8.05 1.81
CA GLY A 76 7.31 8.66 3.07
C GLY A 76 6.92 7.90 4.33
N TYR A 77 6.43 6.66 4.24
CA TYR A 77 6.11 5.82 5.40
C TYR A 77 6.84 4.49 5.33
N ILE A 78 7.29 4.02 6.47
CA ILE A 78 7.83 2.68 6.68
C ILE A 78 7.16 2.04 7.89
N LEU A 79 7.05 0.72 7.89
CA LEU A 79 6.55 -0.07 9.00
C LEU A 79 7.73 -0.74 9.68
N VAL A 80 7.86 -0.55 10.98
CA VAL A 80 8.96 -1.12 11.80
C VAL A 80 8.36 -2.01 12.86
N ASN A 81 8.74 -3.28 12.85
CA ASN A 81 8.44 -4.21 13.92
C ASN A 81 9.52 -4.09 14.99
N MET A 82 9.16 -3.63 16.17
CA MET A 82 10.11 -3.41 17.24
C MET A 82 9.48 -3.45 18.63
N GLU A 83 10.30 -3.67 19.61
CA GLU A 83 9.95 -3.41 21.00
C GLU A 83 10.12 -1.92 21.29
N MET A 84 9.09 -1.26 21.80
CA MET A 84 9.13 0.16 22.09
C MET A 84 9.72 0.42 23.48
N ASN A 85 10.91 0.97 23.48
CA ASN A 85 11.57 1.49 24.68
C ASN A 85 12.36 2.77 24.34
N ASP A 86 12.96 3.40 25.34
CA ASP A 86 13.69 4.65 25.12
C ASP A 86 14.85 4.51 24.13
N SER A 87 15.58 3.42 24.19
CA SER A 87 16.72 3.14 23.31
C SER A 87 16.29 2.95 21.85
N THR A 88 15.28 2.11 21.61
CA THR A 88 14.77 1.84 20.26
C THR A 88 14.10 3.09 19.66
N TRP A 89 13.37 3.83 20.48
CA TRP A 89 12.71 5.07 20.07
C TRP A 89 13.73 6.14 19.65
N HIS A 90 14.78 6.35 20.45
CA HIS A 90 15.86 7.28 20.11
C HIS A 90 16.63 6.84 18.87
N LEU A 91 16.89 5.54 18.71
CA LEU A 91 17.56 5.01 17.56
C LEU A 91 16.79 5.31 16.26
N VAL A 92 15.49 5.06 16.23
CA VAL A 92 14.64 5.33 15.07
C VAL A 92 14.57 6.84 14.80
N LYS A 93 14.30 7.65 15.80
CA LYS A 93 14.24 9.11 15.63
C LYS A 93 15.58 9.74 15.23
N GLY A 94 16.68 9.18 15.69
CA GLY A 94 18.02 9.65 15.35
C GLY A 94 18.51 9.16 13.97
N THR A 95 17.77 8.32 13.28
CA THR A 95 18.13 7.85 11.94
C THR A 95 17.96 8.98 10.92
N ALA A 96 18.94 9.15 10.05
CA ALA A 96 18.90 10.18 9.02
C ALA A 96 17.68 10.03 8.10
N LYS A 97 17.04 11.15 7.78
CA LYS A 97 15.83 11.22 6.93
C LYS A 97 14.54 10.65 7.56
N VAL A 98 14.57 10.30 8.83
CA VAL A 98 13.38 9.99 9.62
C VAL A 98 12.82 11.29 10.20
N THR A 99 11.54 11.53 10.02
CA THR A 99 10.83 12.68 10.60
C THR A 99 10.35 12.36 12.01
N GLY A 100 9.91 11.13 12.23
CA GLY A 100 9.44 10.65 13.52
C GLY A 100 8.38 9.55 13.37
N PHE A 101 7.82 9.15 14.50
CA PHE A 101 6.69 8.21 14.50
C PHE A 101 5.38 8.90 14.13
N VAL A 102 4.52 8.20 13.42
CA VAL A 102 3.15 8.66 13.16
C VAL A 102 2.35 8.59 14.44
N GLY A 103 1.54 9.62 14.69
CA GLY A 103 0.76 9.73 15.94
C GLY A 103 1.38 10.68 16.96
N SER A 104 2.46 11.37 16.58
CA SER A 104 3.06 12.49 17.32
C SER A 104 3.27 12.24 18.80
N ALA A 105 4.05 11.23 19.11
CA ALA A 105 4.37 10.95 20.50
C ALA A 105 5.57 11.79 20.97
N LYS A 106 5.39 12.47 22.08
CA LYS A 106 6.48 13.08 22.83
C LYS A 106 7.28 12.03 23.60
N ASN A 107 6.64 10.92 23.94
CA ASN A 107 7.21 9.81 24.69
C ASN A 107 7.03 8.49 23.93
N PRO A 108 7.92 7.52 24.14
CA PRO A 108 7.79 6.19 23.53
C PRO A 108 6.46 5.48 23.84
N LYS A 109 5.93 5.69 25.03
CA LYS A 109 4.69 5.04 25.51
C LYS A 109 3.42 5.51 24.76
N ASP A 110 3.49 6.70 24.17
CA ASP A 110 2.34 7.33 23.51
C ASP A 110 2.28 7.02 22.01
N VAL A 111 3.28 6.29 21.48
CA VAL A 111 3.31 5.91 20.07
C VAL A 111 2.27 4.83 19.79
N PRO A 112 1.28 5.09 18.91
CA PRO A 112 0.30 4.08 18.57
C PRO A 112 0.94 2.93 17.80
N SER A 113 0.65 1.70 18.22
CA SER A 113 1.04 0.49 17.50
C SER A 113 -0.10 0.03 16.61
N ILE A 114 0.26 -0.60 15.51
CA ILE A 114 -0.69 -1.31 14.65
C ILE A 114 -0.55 -2.81 14.88
N THR A 115 -1.65 -3.52 14.69
CA THR A 115 -1.70 -4.97 14.90
C THR A 115 -1.11 -5.72 13.71
N ASP A 116 -0.65 -6.96 13.93
CA ASP A 116 -0.21 -7.84 12.85
C ASP A 116 -1.31 -8.06 11.79
N ALA A 117 -2.57 -8.09 12.22
CA ALA A 117 -3.71 -8.21 11.33
C ALA A 117 -3.85 -6.98 10.41
N GLU A 118 -3.60 -5.78 10.91
CA GLU A 118 -3.62 -4.54 10.11
C GLU A 118 -2.45 -4.50 9.14
N VAL A 119 -1.25 -4.90 9.58
CA VAL A 119 -0.08 -5.03 8.69
C VAL A 119 -0.33 -6.06 7.61
N SER A 120 -0.88 -7.22 7.97
CA SER A 120 -1.24 -8.27 7.01
C SER A 120 -2.27 -7.80 6.00
N ARG A 121 -3.27 -7.01 6.40
CA ARG A 121 -4.24 -6.40 5.48
C ARG A 121 -3.57 -5.40 4.53
N LEU A 122 -2.70 -4.55 5.05
CA LEU A 122 -1.94 -3.60 4.22
C LEU A 122 -1.05 -4.33 3.22
N THR A 123 -0.34 -5.37 3.65
CA THR A 123 0.51 -6.17 2.76
C THR A 123 -0.29 -7.04 1.80
N ALA A 124 -1.45 -7.56 2.20
CA ALA A 124 -2.36 -8.30 1.33
C ALA A 124 -2.98 -7.40 0.27
N GLN A 125 -3.41 -6.20 0.62
CA GLN A 125 -3.87 -5.20 -0.36
C GLN A 125 -2.78 -4.85 -1.38
N ILE A 126 -1.53 -4.79 -0.93
CA ILE A 126 -0.36 -4.61 -1.77
C ILE A 126 -0.17 -5.83 -2.69
N SER A 127 -0.32 -7.03 -2.16
CA SER A 127 -0.19 -8.28 -2.91
C SER A 127 -1.37 -8.54 -3.83
N GLU A 128 -2.59 -8.25 -3.38
CA GLU A 128 -3.82 -8.41 -4.18
C GLU A 128 -3.94 -7.33 -5.25
N GLY A 129 -3.47 -6.11 -4.98
CA GLY A 129 -3.28 -5.09 -6.01
C GLY A 129 -2.27 -5.51 -7.07
N SER A 130 -1.32 -6.38 -6.68
CA SER A 130 -0.28 -6.97 -7.54
C SER A 130 -0.78 -8.20 -8.31
N LEU A 131 -1.71 -8.97 -7.73
CA LEU A 131 -2.21 -10.26 -8.26
C LEU A 131 -3.55 -10.15 -8.98
N LYS A 132 -4.30 -9.12 -8.73
CA LYS A 132 -5.36 -8.68 -9.61
C LYS A 132 -4.82 -7.46 -10.36
N PRO A 133 -4.36 -7.65 -11.61
CA PRO A 133 -4.57 -6.55 -12.51
C PRO A 133 -6.05 -6.23 -12.31
N LYS A 134 -6.40 -5.02 -11.84
CA LYS A 134 -7.73 -4.50 -12.18
C LYS A 134 -7.85 -4.87 -13.64
N PRO A 135 -8.81 -5.69 -14.05
CA PRO A 135 -8.96 -5.91 -15.45
C PRO A 135 -9.02 -4.50 -16.00
N LYS A 136 -8.03 -4.09 -16.77
CA LYS A 136 -8.30 -3.12 -17.80
C LYS A 136 -9.45 -3.80 -18.48
N VAL A 137 -10.66 -3.33 -18.23
CA VAL A 137 -11.82 -3.86 -18.90
C VAL A 137 -11.42 -3.67 -20.35
N GLN A 138 -10.99 -4.74 -20.98
CA GLN A 138 -10.62 -4.71 -22.38
C GLN A 138 -11.96 -4.65 -23.07
N PHE A 139 -12.36 -3.43 -23.32
CA PHE A 139 -13.47 -3.20 -24.21
C PHE A 139 -12.97 -3.54 -25.61
N GLU A 140 -13.71 -4.37 -26.27
CA GLU A 140 -13.52 -4.68 -27.69
C GLU A 140 -14.59 -3.96 -28.51
N GLU A 141 -14.28 -3.65 -29.74
CA GLU A 141 -15.27 -3.09 -30.67
C GLU A 141 -16.45 -4.05 -30.80
N GLY A 142 -17.65 -3.54 -30.56
CA GLY A 142 -18.89 -4.32 -30.57
C GLY A 142 -19.37 -4.80 -29.22
N ASP A 143 -18.58 -4.63 -28.16
CA ASP A 143 -19.02 -4.98 -26.80
C ASP A 143 -20.23 -4.15 -26.36
N GLN A 144 -21.18 -4.83 -25.72
CA GLN A 144 -22.31 -4.17 -25.09
C GLN A 144 -21.85 -3.63 -23.72
N VAL A 145 -22.08 -2.35 -23.52
CA VAL A 145 -21.68 -1.64 -22.28
C VAL A 145 -22.82 -0.81 -21.76
N ARG A 146 -22.80 -0.59 -20.45
CA ARG A 146 -23.70 0.30 -19.75
C ARG A 146 -22.89 1.46 -19.20
N VAL A 147 -23.40 2.66 -19.37
CA VAL A 147 -22.82 3.86 -18.75
C VAL A 147 -23.23 3.92 -17.28
N ILE A 148 -22.25 3.93 -16.37
CA ILE A 148 -22.50 3.95 -14.92
C ILE A 148 -22.30 5.31 -14.28
N ASP A 149 -21.60 6.22 -14.94
CA ASP A 149 -21.31 7.55 -14.43
C ASP A 149 -21.40 8.61 -15.54
N GLY A 150 -21.75 9.82 -15.15
CA GLY A 150 -21.87 10.99 -16.02
C GLY A 150 -23.30 11.28 -16.51
N PRO A 151 -23.45 12.23 -17.45
CA PRO A 151 -24.76 12.68 -17.93
C PRO A 151 -25.54 11.59 -18.69
N PHE A 152 -24.87 10.51 -19.10
CA PHE A 152 -25.45 9.37 -19.82
C PHE A 152 -25.56 8.12 -18.95
N SER A 153 -25.50 8.25 -17.64
CA SER A 153 -25.63 7.12 -16.73
C SER A 153 -26.94 6.37 -16.94
N ASN A 154 -26.88 5.04 -16.82
CA ASN A 154 -27.99 4.09 -17.07
C ASN A 154 -28.39 3.89 -18.54
N PHE A 155 -27.71 4.51 -19.49
CA PHE A 155 -27.90 4.18 -20.90
C PHE A 155 -27.02 3.00 -21.30
N ASN A 156 -27.58 2.17 -22.15
CA ASN A 156 -26.84 1.08 -22.80
C ASN A 156 -26.30 1.55 -24.15
N GLY A 157 -25.15 1.03 -24.51
CA GLY A 157 -24.51 1.32 -25.77
C GLY A 157 -23.61 0.19 -26.22
N SER A 158 -23.06 0.30 -27.41
CA SER A 158 -22.05 -0.60 -27.92
C SER A 158 -20.74 0.15 -28.15
N VAL A 159 -19.65 -0.51 -27.90
CA VAL A 159 -18.30 0.04 -28.13
C VAL A 159 -18.05 0.16 -29.62
N GLU A 160 -17.78 1.37 -30.09
CA GLU A 160 -17.43 1.67 -31.48
C GLU A 160 -15.91 1.67 -31.65
N GLU A 161 -15.19 2.27 -30.74
CA GLU A 161 -13.73 2.40 -30.80
C GLU A 161 -13.14 2.41 -29.37
N VAL A 162 -12.02 1.76 -29.20
CA VAL A 162 -11.28 1.75 -27.93
C VAL A 162 -9.97 2.50 -28.11
N LYS A 163 -9.73 3.50 -27.26
CA LYS A 163 -8.48 4.28 -27.20
C LYS A 163 -7.71 3.99 -25.91
N PRO A 164 -7.01 2.86 -25.84
CA PRO A 164 -6.35 2.43 -24.61
C PRO A 164 -5.24 3.37 -24.17
N GLU A 165 -4.61 4.07 -25.11
CA GLU A 165 -3.56 5.05 -24.82
C GLU A 165 -4.06 6.25 -24.01
N LYS A 166 -5.33 6.64 -24.22
CA LYS A 166 -5.98 7.76 -23.53
C LYS A 166 -6.88 7.32 -22.38
N GLY A 167 -7.04 6.00 -22.16
CA GLY A 167 -7.97 5.46 -21.18
C GLY A 167 -9.43 5.73 -21.49
N LYS A 168 -9.77 5.96 -22.77
CA LYS A 168 -11.10 6.32 -23.24
C LYS A 168 -11.67 5.30 -24.21
N VAL A 169 -12.98 5.20 -24.20
CA VAL A 169 -13.77 4.37 -25.10
C VAL A 169 -14.84 5.22 -25.78
N ARG A 170 -15.01 5.07 -27.06
CA ARG A 170 -16.13 5.65 -27.78
C ARG A 170 -17.26 4.64 -27.81
N VAL A 171 -18.37 5.01 -27.25
CA VAL A 171 -19.57 4.18 -27.13
C VAL A 171 -20.70 4.81 -27.92
N LEU A 172 -21.36 3.99 -28.74
CA LEU A 172 -22.62 4.36 -29.37
C LEU A 172 -23.75 4.17 -28.38
N VAL A 173 -24.15 5.23 -27.74
CA VAL A 173 -25.24 5.23 -26.75
C VAL A 173 -26.57 5.48 -27.47
N SER A 174 -27.55 4.64 -27.20
CA SER A 174 -28.89 4.84 -27.73
C SER A 174 -29.64 5.89 -26.91
N ILE A 175 -29.74 7.09 -27.48
CA ILE A 175 -30.44 8.21 -26.88
C ILE A 175 -31.68 8.52 -27.72
N PHE A 176 -32.88 8.36 -27.15
CA PHE A 176 -34.16 8.55 -27.85
C PHE A 176 -34.26 7.83 -29.20
N GLY A 177 -33.75 6.59 -29.26
CA GLY A 177 -33.78 5.77 -30.47
C GLY A 177 -32.73 6.16 -31.54
N ARG A 178 -31.79 7.03 -31.21
CA ARG A 178 -30.68 7.41 -32.08
C ARG A 178 -29.36 6.99 -31.48
N ALA A 179 -28.54 6.27 -32.22
CA ALA A 179 -27.18 5.93 -31.83
C ALA A 179 -26.30 7.19 -31.88
N THR A 180 -25.84 7.64 -30.73
CA THR A 180 -25.00 8.83 -30.61
C THR A 180 -23.63 8.41 -30.10
N PRO A 181 -22.54 8.71 -30.85
CA PRO A 181 -21.19 8.41 -30.37
C PRO A 181 -20.80 9.33 -29.21
N VAL A 182 -20.44 8.76 -28.07
CA VAL A 182 -20.00 9.47 -26.89
C VAL A 182 -18.64 8.92 -26.46
N GLU A 183 -17.70 9.81 -26.18
CA GLU A 183 -16.39 9.43 -25.67
C GLU A 183 -16.44 9.46 -24.12
N LEU A 184 -16.17 8.31 -23.50
CA LEU A 184 -16.25 8.08 -22.07
C LEU A 184 -14.94 7.49 -21.55
N ASP A 185 -14.63 7.73 -20.28
CA ASP A 185 -13.51 7.07 -19.61
C ASP A 185 -13.87 5.61 -19.30
N PHE A 186 -12.88 4.71 -19.28
CA PHE A 186 -13.09 3.29 -18.94
C PHE A 186 -13.77 3.08 -17.59
N MET A 187 -13.64 4.05 -16.68
CA MET A 187 -14.29 4.00 -15.37
C MET A 187 -15.77 4.36 -15.40
N GLN A 188 -16.25 4.96 -16.48
CA GLN A 188 -17.63 5.40 -16.63
C GLN A 188 -18.52 4.39 -17.32
N VAL A 189 -17.96 3.28 -17.79
CA VAL A 189 -18.67 2.22 -18.50
C VAL A 189 -18.39 0.86 -17.89
N GLU A 190 -19.41 0.01 -17.89
CA GLU A 190 -19.35 -1.36 -17.42
C GLU A 190 -19.81 -2.29 -18.54
N LYS A 191 -19.12 -3.42 -18.72
CA LYS A 191 -19.51 -4.44 -19.68
C LYS A 191 -20.75 -5.18 -19.16
N THR A 192 -21.76 -5.29 -20.01
CA THR A 192 -23.05 -5.92 -19.66
C THR A 192 -22.98 -7.42 -19.87
#